data_0a72214f71b31ac751a3eed2a54e7ad9
#
_entry.id   0a72214f71b31ac751a3eed2a54e7ad9
#
_cell.length_a   1.000
_cell.length_b   1.000
_cell.length_c   1.000
_cell.angle_alpha   90.00
_cell.angle_beta   90.00
_cell.angle_gamma   90.00
#
_symmetry.space_group_name_H-M   'P 1'
#
loop_
_entity.id
_entity.type
_entity.pdbx_description
1 polymer ?
#
loop_
_entity_poly.entity_id
_entity_poly.type
_entity_poly.pdbx_seq_one_letter_code
_entity_poly.pdbx_strand_id
1 'polypeptide(L)'
;MKPNDYYYYLNLPFEFNKEVPDFGDKGHILFSKQDVPKFEAWLNTLGLTIRHADVFRKKPGWPDTRFYKERATIHIDGHKFDNHAKINFVYNSGTSKIVWYKLKEGRESFPDQSGAYTPSRSAWLEDCVVAESAFTNRPMLVNVGQLHDIQDVDQIRYCFSFQLAPLNNPTDKIYWSDVTIYFKDYIEYQT
;
A
#
# COMPACT_ATOMS: atom_id res chain seq x y z
N MET A 1 3.23 0.62 -24.31
CA MET A 1 2.22 0.47 -23.23
C MET A 1 2.31 1.68 -22.30
N LYS A 2 1.20 2.27 -21.90
CA LYS A 2 1.24 3.47 -21.02
C LYS A 2 1.51 3.00 -19.58
N PRO A 3 2.50 3.56 -18.86
CA PRO A 3 2.73 3.22 -17.47
C PRO A 3 1.49 3.52 -16.64
N ASN A 4 1.18 2.66 -15.66
CA ASN A 4 0.15 2.96 -14.67
C ASN A 4 0.78 3.80 -13.54
N ASP A 5 0.16 4.90 -13.17
CA ASP A 5 0.68 5.83 -12.16
C ASP A 5 0.40 5.37 -10.71
N TYR A 6 -0.44 4.33 -10.53
CA TYR A 6 -1.02 4.00 -9.24
C TYR A 6 -0.69 2.59 -8.74
N TYR A 7 -0.74 1.57 -9.62
CA TYR A 7 -0.51 0.19 -9.23
C TYR A 7 -0.10 -0.72 -10.40
N TYR A 8 0.46 -1.88 -10.04
CA TYR A 8 0.60 -3.02 -10.93
C TYR A 8 0.25 -4.31 -10.17
N TYR A 9 -0.52 -5.19 -10.77
CA TYR A 9 -0.65 -6.55 -10.29
C TYR A 9 0.63 -7.33 -10.58
N LEU A 10 0.98 -8.24 -9.66
CA LEU A 10 2.16 -9.06 -9.78
C LEU A 10 1.80 -10.54 -9.99
N ASN A 11 2.44 -11.14 -10.98
CA ASN A 11 2.48 -12.59 -11.16
C ASN A 11 3.79 -13.11 -10.54
N LEU A 12 3.73 -13.48 -9.26
CA LEU A 12 4.91 -13.91 -8.51
C LEU A 12 5.21 -15.39 -8.75
N PRO A 13 6.49 -15.82 -8.72
CA PRO A 13 6.88 -17.22 -8.92
C PRO A 13 6.64 -18.11 -7.68
N PHE A 14 5.93 -17.61 -6.68
CA PHE A 14 5.60 -18.33 -5.44
C PHE A 14 4.28 -17.79 -4.84
N GLU A 15 3.68 -18.61 -3.99
CA GLU A 15 2.57 -18.17 -3.15
C GLU A 15 3.10 -17.53 -1.87
N PHE A 16 2.60 -16.34 -1.55
CA PHE A 16 2.86 -15.71 -0.26
C PHE A 16 1.92 -16.31 0.78
N ASN A 17 2.42 -17.31 1.50
CA ASN A 17 1.69 -18.00 2.56
C ASN A 17 2.28 -17.62 3.92
N LYS A 18 1.62 -16.72 4.63
CA LYS A 18 2.01 -16.34 5.97
C LYS A 18 0.78 -16.33 6.87
N GLU A 19 0.92 -16.95 8.03
CA GLU A 19 -0.12 -16.88 9.06
C GLU A 19 -0.36 -15.44 9.50
N VAL A 20 -1.63 -15.09 9.65
CA VAL A 20 -2.02 -13.78 10.16
C VAL A 20 -1.66 -13.74 11.65
N PRO A 21 -0.86 -12.76 12.10
CA PRO A 21 -0.50 -12.65 13.50
C PRO A 21 -1.71 -12.32 14.38
N ASP A 22 -1.64 -12.64 15.66
CA ASP A 22 -2.64 -12.18 16.63
C ASP A 22 -2.54 -10.66 16.81
N PHE A 23 -3.61 -9.99 16.48
CA PHE A 23 -3.70 -8.53 16.58
C PHE A 23 -4.17 -8.06 17.97
N GLY A 24 -4.76 -8.94 18.80
CA GLY A 24 -5.50 -8.45 19.96
C GLY A 24 -6.47 -7.34 19.54
N ASP A 25 -6.38 -6.18 20.20
CA ASP A 25 -7.19 -4.99 19.88
C ASP A 25 -6.55 -4.05 18.86
N LYS A 26 -5.34 -4.35 18.40
CA LYS A 26 -4.60 -3.48 17.48
C LYS A 26 -5.14 -3.57 16.05
N GLY A 27 -5.08 -2.48 15.32
CA GLY A 27 -5.36 -2.45 13.87
C GLY A 27 -4.11 -2.63 13.02
N HIS A 28 -2.91 -2.55 13.64
CA HIS A 28 -1.62 -2.55 12.98
C HIS A 28 -0.56 -3.23 13.84
N ILE A 29 0.32 -4.00 13.22
CA ILE A 29 1.45 -4.70 13.85
C ILE A 29 2.67 -4.52 12.95
N LEU A 30 3.82 -4.19 13.55
CA LEU A 30 5.10 -4.26 12.87
C LEU A 30 5.48 -5.73 12.65
N PHE A 31 6.03 -5.99 11.49
CA PHE A 31 6.41 -7.31 11.04
C PHE A 31 7.90 -7.34 10.68
N SER A 32 8.56 -8.44 10.94
CA SER A 32 9.98 -8.57 10.63
C SER A 32 10.20 -9.22 9.27
N LYS A 33 11.20 -8.76 8.52
CA LYS A 33 11.62 -9.44 7.29
C LYS A 33 12.10 -10.87 7.55
N GLN A 34 12.56 -11.17 8.76
CA GLN A 34 12.97 -12.51 9.19
C GLN A 34 11.79 -13.49 9.25
N ASP A 35 10.55 -12.97 9.37
CA ASP A 35 9.34 -13.76 9.34
C ASP A 35 8.95 -14.21 7.92
N VAL A 36 9.57 -13.65 6.88
CA VAL A 36 9.29 -13.93 5.46
C VAL A 36 10.56 -14.24 4.67
N PRO A 37 11.38 -15.21 5.11
CA PRO A 37 12.72 -15.43 4.54
C PRO A 37 12.69 -15.80 3.05
N LYS A 38 11.67 -16.52 2.59
CA LYS A 38 11.51 -16.89 1.17
C LYS A 38 11.24 -15.65 0.30
N PHE A 39 10.40 -14.75 0.79
CA PHE A 39 10.11 -13.50 0.10
C PHE A 39 11.33 -12.57 0.08
N GLU A 40 12.02 -12.42 1.20
CA GLU A 40 13.26 -11.65 1.28
C GLU A 40 14.35 -12.24 0.35
N ALA A 41 14.54 -13.56 0.33
CA ALA A 41 15.48 -14.20 -0.56
C ALA A 41 15.17 -13.95 -2.05
N TRP A 42 13.90 -13.99 -2.43
CA TRP A 42 13.49 -13.66 -3.80
C TRP A 42 13.75 -12.18 -4.13
N LEU A 43 13.41 -11.25 -3.24
CA LEU A 43 13.71 -9.84 -3.43
C LEU A 43 15.22 -9.59 -3.63
N ASN A 44 16.05 -10.31 -2.89
CA ASN A 44 17.51 -10.21 -3.04
C ASN A 44 17.99 -10.61 -4.45
N THR A 45 17.30 -11.55 -5.13
CA THR A 45 17.61 -11.87 -6.53
C THR A 45 17.33 -10.71 -7.49
N LEU A 46 16.44 -9.78 -7.09
CA LEU A 46 16.12 -8.57 -7.82
C LEU A 46 17.00 -7.37 -7.42
N GLY A 47 17.95 -7.56 -6.50
CA GLY A 47 18.74 -6.47 -5.94
C GLY A 47 17.99 -5.61 -4.93
N LEU A 48 16.92 -6.14 -4.33
CA LEU A 48 16.05 -5.47 -3.35
C LEU A 48 16.08 -6.16 -2.00
N THR A 49 15.68 -5.43 -0.95
CA THR A 49 15.46 -5.95 0.41
C THR A 49 14.24 -5.30 1.03
N ILE A 50 13.65 -5.93 2.04
CA ILE A 50 12.59 -5.33 2.84
C ILE A 50 13.22 -4.30 3.79
N ARG A 51 12.79 -3.05 3.64
CA ARG A 51 13.15 -1.94 4.53
C ARG A 51 12.23 -1.87 5.73
N HIS A 52 10.94 -2.02 5.51
CA HIS A 52 9.89 -1.95 6.53
C HIS A 52 8.75 -2.86 6.16
N ALA A 53 8.17 -3.51 7.15
CA ALA A 53 7.05 -4.42 6.96
C ALA A 53 5.97 -4.17 8.00
N ASP A 54 4.75 -4.05 7.53
CA ASP A 54 3.55 -3.82 8.32
C ASP A 54 2.50 -4.89 8.03
N VAL A 55 1.70 -5.23 9.03
CA VAL A 55 0.45 -5.96 8.82
C VAL A 55 -0.68 -5.12 9.35
N PHE A 56 -1.61 -4.79 8.48
CA PHE A 56 -2.81 -4.02 8.81
C PHE A 56 -4.02 -4.93 8.86
N ARG A 57 -4.87 -4.73 9.87
CA ARG A 57 -6.21 -5.32 9.94
C ARG A 57 -7.25 -4.23 9.73
N LYS A 58 -8.15 -4.42 8.77
CA LYS A 58 -9.32 -3.54 8.59
C LYS A 58 -10.60 -4.37 8.69
N LYS A 59 -11.55 -3.90 9.49
CA LYS A 59 -12.85 -4.54 9.73
C LYS A 59 -13.94 -3.85 8.92
N PRO A 60 -15.04 -4.52 8.57
CA PRO A 60 -16.23 -3.88 8.07
C PRO A 60 -16.71 -2.78 9.01
N GLY A 61 -17.15 -1.67 8.45
CA GLY A 61 -17.62 -0.52 9.24
C GLY A 61 -16.51 0.30 9.92
N TRP A 62 -15.23 -0.07 9.79
CA TRP A 62 -14.14 0.83 10.21
C TRP A 62 -14.14 2.07 9.34
N PRO A 63 -13.60 3.22 9.89
CA PRO A 63 -13.74 4.49 9.22
C PRO A 63 -13.42 4.38 7.72
N ASP A 64 -14.45 4.51 6.94
CA ASP A 64 -14.38 4.70 5.51
C ASP A 64 -14.74 6.17 5.29
N THR A 65 -13.93 6.89 4.56
CA THR A 65 -14.09 8.33 4.30
C THR A 65 -15.49 8.69 3.84
N ARG A 66 -16.18 7.77 3.17
CA ARG A 66 -17.56 7.97 2.71
C ARG A 66 -18.58 8.09 3.86
N PHE A 67 -18.28 7.48 5.02
CA PHE A 67 -19.19 7.39 6.17
C PHE A 67 -18.77 8.26 7.35
N TYR A 68 -17.50 8.64 7.45
CA TYR A 68 -16.94 9.36 8.59
C TYR A 68 -16.33 10.69 8.15
N LYS A 69 -17.19 11.72 8.04
CA LYS A 69 -16.78 13.08 7.67
C LYS A 69 -15.77 13.72 8.65
N GLU A 70 -15.67 13.18 9.87
CA GLU A 70 -14.80 13.73 10.92
C GLU A 70 -13.36 13.17 10.91
N ARG A 71 -13.08 12.16 10.08
CA ARG A 71 -11.74 11.58 9.94
C ARG A 71 -11.36 11.46 8.48
N ALA A 72 -10.33 12.17 8.10
CA ALA A 72 -9.74 11.97 6.78
C ALA A 72 -9.03 10.60 6.78
N THR A 73 -9.53 9.66 5.98
CA THR A 73 -8.89 8.36 5.76
C THR A 73 -8.07 8.34 4.47
N ILE A 74 -8.32 9.31 3.58
CA ILE A 74 -7.51 9.53 2.38
C ILE A 74 -6.16 10.11 2.81
N HIS A 75 -5.08 9.40 2.54
CA HIS A 75 -3.73 9.77 2.98
C HIS A 75 -2.65 9.35 1.98
N ILE A 76 -1.46 9.85 2.20
CA ILE A 76 -0.23 9.30 1.63
C ILE A 76 0.61 8.68 2.74
N ASP A 77 1.38 7.65 2.39
CA ASP A 77 2.34 7.04 3.31
C ASP A 77 3.63 7.87 3.35
N GLY A 78 3.68 8.88 4.20
CA GLY A 78 4.86 9.74 4.37
C GLY A 78 4.55 11.22 4.37
N HIS A 79 5.59 12.03 4.58
CA HIS A 79 5.47 13.50 4.69
C HIS A 79 5.34 14.23 3.36
N LYS A 80 5.75 13.59 2.28
CA LYS A 80 5.88 14.19 0.96
C LYS A 80 5.22 13.31 -0.08
N PHE A 81 4.73 13.92 -1.13
CA PHE A 81 4.29 13.23 -2.34
C PHE A 81 5.54 12.73 -3.11
N ASP A 82 6.21 11.72 -2.59
CA ASP A 82 7.48 11.23 -3.12
C ASP A 82 7.36 9.95 -3.95
N ASN A 83 6.13 9.55 -4.29
CA ASN A 83 5.85 8.46 -5.21
C ASN A 83 6.64 7.17 -4.91
N HIS A 84 6.72 6.77 -3.66
CA HIS A 84 7.37 5.50 -3.32
C HIS A 84 6.41 4.31 -3.42
N ALA A 85 6.99 3.14 -3.61
CA ALA A 85 6.26 1.91 -3.82
C ALA A 85 6.28 0.99 -2.60
N LYS A 86 5.18 0.24 -2.43
CA LYS A 86 5.11 -0.92 -1.54
C LYS A 86 4.59 -2.13 -2.31
N ILE A 87 4.92 -3.34 -1.82
CA ILE A 87 4.24 -4.57 -2.24
C ILE A 87 3.21 -4.93 -1.17
N ASN A 88 1.98 -5.17 -1.60
CA ASN A 88 0.88 -5.57 -0.75
C ASN A 88 0.39 -6.98 -1.08
N PHE A 89 0.22 -7.79 -0.04
CA PHE A 89 -0.47 -9.08 -0.08
C PHE A 89 -1.69 -8.98 0.83
N VAL A 90 -2.87 -9.24 0.28
CA VAL A 90 -4.12 -9.07 1.03
C VAL A 90 -4.83 -10.40 1.19
N TYR A 91 -5.12 -10.77 2.43
CA TYR A 91 -5.96 -11.91 2.79
C TYR A 91 -7.38 -11.44 3.14
N ASN A 92 -8.35 -12.28 2.79
CA ASN A 92 -9.76 -11.98 2.96
C ASN A 92 -10.11 -10.61 2.35
N SER A 93 -9.67 -10.40 1.11
CA SER A 93 -9.89 -9.13 0.40
C SER A 93 -11.37 -8.83 0.18
N GLY A 94 -12.20 -9.86 -0.03
CA GLY A 94 -13.61 -9.70 -0.35
C GLY A 94 -13.79 -8.77 -1.55
N THR A 95 -14.66 -7.78 -1.37
CA THR A 95 -14.91 -6.71 -2.36
C THR A 95 -13.99 -5.50 -2.18
N SER A 96 -13.04 -5.54 -1.25
CA SER A 96 -12.21 -4.38 -0.91
C SER A 96 -11.37 -3.89 -2.07
N LYS A 97 -11.31 -2.57 -2.19
CA LYS A 97 -10.53 -1.84 -3.19
C LYS A 97 -9.56 -0.89 -2.52
N ILE A 98 -8.42 -0.66 -3.16
CA ILE A 98 -7.66 0.55 -2.96
C ILE A 98 -8.16 1.59 -3.97
N VAL A 99 -8.37 2.81 -3.51
CA VAL A 99 -8.86 3.93 -4.33
C VAL A 99 -7.85 5.05 -4.23
N TRP A 100 -7.41 5.56 -5.36
CA TRP A 100 -6.51 6.72 -5.43
C TRP A 100 -7.28 7.98 -5.80
N TYR A 101 -6.78 9.10 -5.32
CA TYR A 101 -7.43 10.40 -5.42
C TYR A 101 -6.48 11.47 -5.93
N LYS A 102 -7.07 12.47 -6.56
CA LYS A 102 -6.43 13.76 -6.86
C LYS A 102 -7.16 14.85 -6.12
N LEU A 103 -6.42 15.84 -5.64
CA LEU A 103 -7.01 17.06 -5.09
C LEU A 103 -7.74 17.83 -6.19
N LYS A 104 -8.88 18.40 -5.86
CA LYS A 104 -9.54 19.39 -6.69
C LYS A 104 -8.68 20.64 -6.80
N GLU A 105 -8.89 21.41 -7.86
CA GLU A 105 -8.19 22.67 -8.05
C GLU A 105 -8.36 23.61 -6.84
N GLY A 106 -7.26 24.20 -6.40
CA GLY A 106 -7.24 25.11 -5.24
C GLY A 106 -7.41 24.42 -3.87
N ARG A 107 -7.40 23.08 -3.82
CA ARG A 107 -7.45 22.34 -2.55
C ARG A 107 -6.06 21.80 -2.18
N GLU A 108 -5.83 21.65 -0.88
CA GLU A 108 -4.55 21.20 -0.32
C GLU A 108 -4.75 20.03 0.63
N SER A 109 -3.74 19.16 0.68
CA SER A 109 -3.64 18.16 1.74
C SER A 109 -3.06 18.78 3.00
N PHE A 110 -3.39 18.25 4.15
CA PHE A 110 -2.92 18.73 5.45
C PHE A 110 -2.08 17.65 6.16
N PRO A 111 -1.14 18.07 7.04
CA PRO A 111 -0.41 17.13 7.90
C PRO A 111 -1.40 16.39 8.82
N ASP A 112 -1.28 15.05 8.85
CA ASP A 112 -2.06 14.22 9.76
C ASP A 112 -1.13 13.51 10.74
N GLN A 113 -1.48 13.56 12.03
CA GLN A 113 -0.77 12.89 13.11
C GLN A 113 -1.59 11.75 13.72
N SER A 114 -2.74 11.44 13.15
CA SER A 114 -3.77 10.63 13.81
C SER A 114 -3.52 9.13 13.80
N GLY A 115 -2.30 8.65 13.80
CA GLY A 115 -2.16 7.28 14.20
C GLY A 115 -1.19 6.36 13.49
N ALA A 116 -0.37 6.84 12.61
CA ALA A 116 0.75 6.05 12.11
C ALA A 116 2.05 6.50 12.78
N TYR A 117 2.99 5.59 12.94
CA TYR A 117 4.34 5.86 13.45
C TYR A 117 5.14 6.83 12.56
N THR A 118 4.60 7.17 11.39
CA THR A 118 5.18 8.16 10.48
C THR A 118 4.14 9.24 10.22
N PRO A 119 4.52 10.51 10.33
CA PRO A 119 3.66 11.60 9.92
C PRO A 119 3.26 11.42 8.46
N SER A 120 1.99 11.53 8.21
CA SER A 120 1.37 11.41 6.89
C SER A 120 0.76 12.74 6.48
N ARG A 121 0.30 12.82 5.24
CA ARG A 121 -0.58 13.90 4.79
C ARG A 121 -1.91 13.29 4.41
N SER A 122 -2.98 13.99 4.77
CA SER A 122 -4.35 13.57 4.53
C SER A 122 -5.13 14.60 3.73
N ALA A 123 -6.26 14.19 3.19
CA ALA A 123 -7.20 15.06 2.50
C ALA A 123 -8.63 14.67 2.82
N TRP A 124 -9.55 15.64 2.76
CA TRP A 124 -10.98 15.38 2.90
C TRP A 124 -11.54 14.83 1.59
N LEU A 125 -12.51 13.93 1.69
CA LEU A 125 -13.15 13.35 0.51
C LEU A 125 -13.79 14.43 -0.39
N GLU A 126 -14.38 15.44 0.20
CA GLU A 126 -14.99 16.56 -0.50
C GLU A 126 -14.01 17.41 -1.31
N ASP A 127 -12.73 17.39 -0.93
CA ASP A 127 -11.63 18.09 -1.62
C ASP A 127 -10.96 17.22 -2.70
N CYS A 128 -11.43 15.99 -2.88
CA CYS A 128 -10.83 15.03 -3.79
C CYS A 128 -11.76 14.61 -4.93
N VAL A 129 -11.16 14.11 -5.99
CA VAL A 129 -11.80 13.32 -7.04
C VAL A 129 -11.10 11.97 -7.14
N VAL A 130 -11.89 10.92 -7.42
CA VAL A 130 -11.32 9.58 -7.67
C VAL A 130 -10.51 9.63 -8.97
N ALA A 131 -9.27 9.17 -8.89
CA ALA A 131 -8.36 9.08 -10.01
C ALA A 131 -8.30 7.67 -10.58
N GLU A 132 -8.27 6.65 -9.70
CA GLU A 132 -8.17 5.24 -10.06
C GLU A 132 -8.67 4.36 -8.91
N SER A 133 -9.00 3.10 -9.21
CA SER A 133 -9.30 2.09 -8.20
C SER A 133 -8.91 0.70 -8.65
N ALA A 134 -8.53 -0.17 -7.70
CA ALA A 134 -8.18 -1.55 -7.98
C ALA A 134 -8.65 -2.49 -6.88
N PHE A 135 -9.08 -3.70 -7.25
CA PHE A 135 -9.35 -4.76 -6.28
C PHE A 135 -8.05 -5.24 -5.63
N THR A 136 -8.11 -5.55 -4.34
CA THR A 136 -6.93 -5.95 -3.56
C THR A 136 -6.78 -7.48 -3.42
N ASN A 137 -7.39 -8.25 -4.30
CA ASN A 137 -7.48 -9.71 -4.25
C ASN A 137 -6.26 -10.44 -4.84
N ARG A 138 -5.20 -9.73 -5.18
CA ARG A 138 -3.97 -10.24 -5.79
C ARG A 138 -2.76 -9.50 -5.26
N PRO A 139 -1.55 -10.11 -5.29
CA PRO A 139 -0.32 -9.37 -4.98
C PRO A 139 -0.20 -8.15 -5.90
N MET A 140 0.14 -7.01 -5.31
CA MET A 140 0.23 -5.79 -6.09
C MET A 140 1.33 -4.85 -5.59
N LEU A 141 1.99 -4.19 -6.52
CA LEU A 141 2.73 -2.97 -6.27
C LEU A 141 1.75 -1.82 -6.18
N VAL A 142 1.93 -0.97 -5.20
CA VAL A 142 1.08 0.21 -4.96
C VAL A 142 1.92 1.46 -4.81
N ASN A 143 1.52 2.53 -5.48
CA ASN A 143 2.10 3.85 -5.28
C ASN A 143 1.44 4.50 -4.07
N VAL A 144 2.08 4.38 -2.92
CA VAL A 144 1.57 4.91 -1.64
C VAL A 144 1.98 6.37 -1.38
N GLY A 145 2.76 6.95 -2.27
CA GLY A 145 3.04 8.40 -2.31
C GLY A 145 1.92 9.23 -2.93
N GLN A 146 0.88 8.58 -3.49
CA GLN A 146 -0.33 9.23 -3.96
C GLN A 146 -1.43 9.12 -2.90
N LEU A 147 -2.34 10.11 -2.85
CA LEU A 147 -3.50 10.06 -1.96
C LEU A 147 -4.33 8.80 -2.24
N HIS A 148 -4.54 7.99 -1.21
CA HIS A 148 -5.28 6.74 -1.33
C HIS A 148 -6.05 6.38 -0.05
N ASP A 149 -7.01 5.46 -0.20
CA ASP A 149 -7.78 4.86 0.89
C ASP A 149 -8.21 3.44 0.51
N ILE A 150 -8.61 2.65 1.50
CA ILE A 150 -9.19 1.33 1.31
C ILE A 150 -10.69 1.40 1.53
N GLN A 151 -11.45 1.00 0.52
CA GLN A 151 -12.91 1.02 0.51
C GLN A 151 -13.53 -0.36 0.29
N ASP A 152 -14.86 -0.44 0.43
CA ASP A 152 -15.67 -1.63 0.17
C ASP A 152 -15.24 -2.86 0.99
N VAL A 153 -14.86 -2.66 2.26
CA VAL A 153 -14.47 -3.74 3.17
C VAL A 153 -15.72 -4.43 3.70
N ASP A 154 -16.01 -5.61 3.18
CA ASP A 154 -17.17 -6.45 3.52
C ASP A 154 -16.88 -7.52 4.56
N GLN A 155 -15.60 -7.84 4.79
CA GLN A 155 -15.14 -8.79 5.79
C GLN A 155 -13.83 -8.31 6.44
N ILE A 156 -13.40 -8.99 7.51
CA ILE A 156 -12.10 -8.66 8.12
C ILE A 156 -11.00 -9.00 7.13
N ARG A 157 -10.28 -7.97 6.66
CA ARG A 157 -9.13 -8.13 5.77
C ARG A 157 -7.82 -7.88 6.49
N TYR A 158 -6.78 -8.54 6.01
CA TYR A 158 -5.41 -8.35 6.48
C TYR A 158 -4.52 -7.98 5.30
N CYS A 159 -3.69 -6.97 5.46
CA CYS A 159 -2.76 -6.53 4.43
C CYS A 159 -1.33 -6.60 4.96
N PHE A 160 -0.53 -7.50 4.41
CA PHE A 160 0.92 -7.48 4.58
C PHE A 160 1.49 -6.48 3.58
N SER A 161 2.11 -5.44 4.08
CA SER A 161 2.59 -4.31 3.30
C SER A 161 4.10 -4.14 3.50
N PHE A 162 4.85 -4.20 2.41
CA PHE A 162 6.32 -4.20 2.43
C PHE A 162 6.85 -2.98 1.70
N GLN A 163 7.51 -2.09 2.42
CA GLN A 163 8.34 -1.06 1.82
C GLN A 163 9.69 -1.66 1.47
N LEU A 164 10.14 -1.43 0.25
CA LEU A 164 11.36 -1.99 -0.28
C LEU A 164 12.48 -0.95 -0.34
N ALA A 165 13.71 -1.44 -0.33
CA ALA A 165 14.92 -0.66 -0.54
C ALA A 165 15.84 -1.38 -1.53
N PRO A 166 16.75 -0.67 -2.21
CA PRO A 166 17.86 -1.29 -2.90
C PRO A 166 18.73 -2.09 -1.93
N LEU A 167 19.15 -3.30 -2.32
CA LEU A 167 19.96 -4.19 -1.45
C LEU A 167 21.28 -3.54 -1.05
N ASN A 168 21.88 -2.75 -1.94
CA ASN A 168 23.13 -2.02 -1.70
C ASN A 168 22.93 -0.71 -0.91
N ASN A 169 21.68 -0.26 -0.70
CA ASN A 169 21.36 0.91 0.11
C ASN A 169 20.04 0.68 0.89
N PRO A 170 20.05 -0.17 1.96
CA PRO A 170 18.81 -0.58 2.66
C PRO A 170 18.15 0.53 3.48
N THR A 171 18.76 1.71 3.58
CA THR A 171 18.16 2.90 4.23
C THR A 171 17.32 3.73 3.29
N ASP A 172 17.47 3.55 2.00
CA ASP A 172 16.67 4.22 0.97
C ASP A 172 15.34 3.48 0.73
N LYS A 173 14.55 3.96 -0.21
CA LYS A 173 13.30 3.34 -0.66
C LYS A 173 13.29 3.31 -2.18
N ILE A 174 12.54 2.36 -2.77
CA ILE A 174 12.33 2.39 -4.21
C ILE A 174 11.21 3.37 -4.55
N TYR A 175 11.43 4.12 -5.61
CA TYR A 175 10.45 5.07 -6.13
C TYR A 175 9.61 4.43 -7.23
N TRP A 176 8.43 4.99 -7.44
CA TRP A 176 7.50 4.47 -8.44
C TRP A 176 8.07 4.43 -9.85
N SER A 177 8.93 5.40 -10.20
CA SER A 177 9.67 5.44 -11.46
C SER A 177 10.53 4.20 -11.71
N ASP A 178 11.01 3.56 -10.65
CA ASP A 178 11.99 2.48 -10.72
C ASP A 178 11.34 1.08 -10.66
N VAL A 179 10.05 1.03 -10.33
CA VAL A 179 9.30 -0.22 -10.14
C VAL A 179 9.37 -1.13 -11.36
N THR A 180 9.21 -0.57 -12.56
CA THR A 180 9.26 -1.35 -13.80
C THR A 180 10.65 -1.88 -14.13
N ILE A 181 11.71 -1.30 -13.57
CA ILE A 181 13.09 -1.80 -13.73
C ILE A 181 13.25 -3.11 -12.96
N TYR A 182 12.79 -3.15 -11.72
CA TYR A 182 12.94 -4.31 -10.84
C TYR A 182 11.93 -5.42 -11.13
N PHE A 183 10.69 -5.05 -11.49
CA PHE A 183 9.56 -6.00 -11.55
C PHE A 183 9.03 -6.27 -12.96
N LYS A 184 9.74 -5.85 -14.01
CA LYS A 184 9.30 -5.96 -15.43
C LYS A 184 8.80 -7.37 -15.81
N ASP A 185 9.43 -8.40 -15.28
CA ASP A 185 9.14 -9.80 -15.61
C ASP A 185 7.96 -10.36 -14.78
N TYR A 186 7.48 -9.60 -13.81
CA TYR A 186 6.41 -10.00 -12.89
C TYR A 186 5.17 -9.11 -12.97
N ILE A 187 5.27 -7.95 -13.62
CA ILE A 187 4.14 -7.04 -13.80
C ILE A 187 3.16 -7.63 -14.81
N GLU A 188 1.89 -7.73 -14.40
CA GLU A 188 0.80 -7.90 -15.35
C GLU A 188 0.42 -6.55 -15.95
N TYR A 189 0.75 -6.37 -17.20
CA TYR A 189 0.30 -5.21 -17.96
C TYR A 189 -1.16 -5.40 -18.37
N GLN A 190 -2.00 -4.46 -17.99
CA GLN A 190 -3.40 -4.45 -18.44
C GLN A 190 -3.41 -4.23 -19.96
N THR A 191 -4.05 -5.15 -20.68
CA THR A 191 -4.26 -5.07 -22.12
C THR A 191 -5.46 -4.20 -22.47
#